data_1ac3f4a1df9c1aecd1a914aede81ce8c
#
_entry.id   1ac3f4a1df9c1aecd1a914aede81ce8c
#
_cell.length_a   1.000
_cell.length_b   1.000
_cell.length_c   1.000
_cell.angle_alpha   90.00
_cell.angle_beta   90.00
_cell.angle_gamma   90.00
#
_symmetry.space_group_name_H-M   'P 1'
#
loop_
_entity.id
_entity.type
_entity.pdbx_description
1 polymer ?
#
loop_
_entity_poly.entity_id
_entity_poly.type
_entity_poly.pdbx_seq_one_letter_code
_entity_poly.pdbx_strand_id
1 'polypeptide(L)'
;MLKIVIPTAFMIPSALLLSPNLLFMTLTSYSMLLSLVSLTLFDTSLLTKTFNMSPYFSNDSVSSPLIILSCWLLPLMLLASQNHLKTEPTNRKRMFLLTLMTLQTTLIMTFSTSNYILFFILFETTLIPTLIIITRWGNQAERLNAGLYFLFYTLASSLPLLITLLYLNNKHLHTSMELLFFHQPELMLTSSNCLLWLASLLAFMVKLPLYGLHLWLPKAHVEAPIAGSMVLAAILLKLGGYGLIRMSLVLTPHPTSTMIPIMILALWGILMTSSICLRQTDLKAMIAYSSVSHMGLVIAAIILQTPWSLTGAMMLMIAHGLTSSALFTLANTNYERTHTRTLLLVRGLQLILPLMTTWWLLINLTNMAMPPTINLIGELFIITALFNWSTPTIIMTGVGTLITATYSLYMFLMTQRGIVSTQFLLNAPSHTREHLLLILHLLPIA
;
A
#
# COMPACT_ATOMS: atom_id res chain seq x y z
N MET A 1 21.64 3.09 5.97
CA MET A 1 20.35 3.27 6.65
C MET A 1 20.27 4.52 7.51
N LEU A 2 21.21 4.78 8.39
CA LEU A 2 21.19 5.98 9.27
C LEU A 2 21.05 7.30 8.51
N LYS A 3 21.61 7.40 7.29
CA LYS A 3 21.46 8.59 6.42
C LYS A 3 20.01 8.94 6.04
N ILE A 4 19.08 8.00 6.19
CA ILE A 4 17.66 8.20 5.91
C ILE A 4 16.85 8.27 7.21
N VAL A 5 17.12 7.37 8.17
CA VAL A 5 16.37 7.31 9.43
C VAL A 5 16.57 8.57 10.27
N ILE A 6 17.81 9.05 10.41
CA ILE A 6 18.09 10.24 11.23
C ILE A 6 17.40 11.49 10.65
N PRO A 7 17.56 11.85 9.35
CA PRO A 7 16.88 13.00 8.78
C PRO A 7 15.35 12.90 8.86
N THR A 8 14.75 11.72 8.67
CA THR A 8 13.29 11.57 8.84
C THR A 8 12.85 11.78 10.28
N ALA A 9 13.62 11.33 11.27
CA ALA A 9 13.34 11.60 12.67
C ALA A 9 13.43 13.09 13.01
N PHE A 10 14.38 13.83 12.40
CA PHE A 10 14.49 15.28 12.57
C PHE A 10 13.32 16.08 11.98
N MET A 11 12.52 15.49 11.08
CA MET A 11 11.30 16.15 10.61
C MET A 11 10.24 16.29 11.71
N ILE A 12 10.27 15.44 12.74
CA ILE A 12 9.29 15.49 13.85
C ILE A 12 9.43 16.79 14.65
N PRO A 13 10.60 17.14 15.24
CA PRO A 13 10.77 18.41 15.93
C PRO A 13 10.65 19.64 15.00
N SER A 14 11.03 19.52 13.73
CA SER A 14 10.86 20.62 12.77
C SER A 14 9.38 20.97 12.54
N ALA A 15 8.48 20.00 12.52
CA ALA A 15 7.05 20.23 12.42
C ALA A 15 6.46 21.00 13.61
N LEU A 16 7.08 20.91 14.78
CA LEU A 16 6.66 21.64 15.99
C LEU A 16 7.23 23.07 16.06
N LEU A 17 8.49 23.24 15.66
CA LEU A 17 9.24 24.48 15.87
C LEU A 17 9.03 25.52 14.75
N LEU A 18 8.72 25.10 13.53
CA LEU A 18 8.59 25.99 12.39
C LEU A 18 7.39 26.96 12.52
N SER A 19 7.56 28.16 11.98
CA SER A 19 6.48 29.14 11.88
C SER A 19 5.36 28.64 10.95
N PRO A 20 4.07 28.99 11.21
CA PRO A 20 2.93 28.46 10.44
C PRO A 20 3.02 28.74 8.92
N ASN A 21 3.59 29.87 8.53
CA ASN A 21 3.69 30.28 7.13
C ASN A 21 4.71 29.46 6.34
N LEU A 22 5.80 29.04 6.98
CA LEU A 22 6.87 28.27 6.33
C LEU A 22 6.70 26.76 6.48
N LEU A 23 5.80 26.31 7.35
CA LEU A 23 5.67 24.92 7.78
C LEU A 23 5.46 23.93 6.63
N PHE A 24 4.53 24.19 5.72
CA PHE A 24 4.31 23.31 4.56
C PHE A 24 5.45 23.38 3.55
N MET A 25 5.93 24.58 3.25
CA MET A 25 6.99 24.78 2.23
C MET A 25 8.29 24.07 2.64
N THR A 26 8.73 24.26 3.87
CA THR A 26 9.96 23.65 4.37
C THR A 26 9.86 22.14 4.51
N LEU A 27 8.73 21.61 5.02
CA LEU A 27 8.53 20.16 5.14
C LEU A 27 8.42 19.49 3.77
N THR A 28 7.74 20.09 2.80
CA THR A 28 7.67 19.52 1.44
C THR A 28 9.02 19.56 0.74
N SER A 29 9.79 20.65 0.81
CA SER A 29 11.12 20.72 0.20
C SER A 29 12.10 19.73 0.86
N TYR A 30 12.09 19.63 2.18
CA TYR A 30 12.93 18.69 2.90
C TYR A 30 12.57 17.23 2.59
N SER A 31 11.28 16.89 2.52
CA SER A 31 10.82 15.56 2.14
C SER A 31 11.17 15.19 0.71
N MET A 32 11.14 16.15 -0.23
CA MET A 32 11.62 15.95 -1.60
C MET A 32 13.12 15.67 -1.66
N LEU A 33 13.94 16.40 -0.91
CA LEU A 33 15.37 16.12 -0.81
C LEU A 33 15.64 14.72 -0.25
N LEU A 34 14.90 14.30 0.79
CA LEU A 34 15.01 12.94 1.33
C LEU A 34 14.62 11.87 0.31
N SER A 35 13.60 12.12 -0.51
CA SER A 35 13.20 11.16 -1.55
C SER A 35 14.30 11.00 -2.60
N LEU A 36 15.00 12.07 -2.98
CA LEU A 36 16.15 12.00 -3.89
C LEU A 36 17.35 11.25 -3.26
N VAL A 37 17.64 11.53 -1.98
CA VAL A 37 18.70 10.82 -1.24
C VAL A 37 18.37 9.32 -1.14
N SER A 38 17.10 8.94 -1.00
CA SER A 38 16.70 7.54 -0.92
C SER A 38 17.00 6.75 -2.21
N LEU A 39 17.05 7.39 -3.38
CA LEU A 39 17.41 6.72 -4.65
C LEU A 39 18.81 6.12 -4.63
N THR A 40 19.73 6.64 -3.80
CA THR A 40 21.06 6.05 -3.64
C THR A 40 21.04 4.63 -3.05
N LEU A 41 19.91 4.19 -2.49
CA LEU A 41 19.75 2.82 -2.01
C LEU A 41 19.67 1.78 -3.15
N PHE A 42 19.31 2.17 -4.37
CA PHE A 42 19.34 1.25 -5.51
C PHE A 42 20.76 0.80 -5.83
N ASP A 43 21.72 1.71 -5.84
CA ASP A 43 23.11 1.41 -6.19
C ASP A 43 23.75 0.44 -5.18
N THR A 44 23.44 0.61 -3.90
CA THR A 44 23.96 -0.24 -2.83
C THR A 44 23.38 -1.66 -2.84
N SER A 45 22.13 -1.82 -3.28
CA SER A 45 21.45 -3.12 -3.32
C SER A 45 21.89 -4.00 -4.51
N LEU A 46 22.33 -3.39 -5.61
CA LEU A 46 22.78 -4.10 -6.81
C LEU A 46 24.20 -4.68 -6.66
N LEU A 47 25.09 -3.98 -5.94
CA LEU A 47 26.51 -4.33 -5.83
C LEU A 47 26.83 -5.31 -4.70
N THR A 48 25.98 -5.40 -3.67
CA THR A 48 26.32 -6.17 -2.46
C THR A 48 25.09 -6.88 -1.89
N LYS A 49 25.15 -8.22 -1.84
CA LYS A 49 24.07 -9.07 -1.32
C LYS A 49 23.69 -8.78 0.16
N THR A 50 24.51 -8.08 0.92
CA THR A 50 24.30 -7.84 2.36
C THR A 50 25.19 -6.71 2.88
N PHE A 51 25.03 -5.43 2.49
CA PHE A 51 25.93 -4.39 2.98
C PHE A 51 25.22 -3.16 3.56
N ASN A 52 25.63 -2.83 4.70
CA ASN A 52 25.36 -1.80 5.68
C ASN A 52 24.62 -2.35 6.91
N MET A 53 25.16 -3.42 7.47
CA MET A 53 24.64 -4.01 8.71
C MET A 53 25.06 -3.17 9.90
N SER A 54 24.11 -2.47 10.47
CA SER A 54 24.11 -2.26 11.90
C SER A 54 23.41 -3.47 12.55
N PRO A 55 23.65 -3.77 13.83
CA PRO A 55 23.00 -4.92 14.49
C PRO A 55 21.46 -4.89 14.46
N TYR A 56 20.86 -3.74 14.19
CA TYR A 56 19.41 -3.55 14.20
C TYR A 56 18.80 -3.20 12.83
N PHE A 57 19.58 -2.64 11.92
CA PHE A 57 19.10 -2.15 10.63
C PHE A 57 19.96 -2.65 9.46
N SER A 58 19.32 -3.30 8.53
CA SER A 58 19.91 -3.79 7.29
C SER A 58 19.15 -3.27 6.07
N ASN A 59 19.76 -3.34 4.91
CA ASN A 59 19.10 -2.99 3.64
C ASN A 59 19.35 -4.10 2.62
N ASP A 60 18.27 -4.65 2.07
CA ASP A 60 18.31 -5.73 1.12
C ASP A 60 17.59 -5.34 -0.18
N SER A 61 17.68 -6.20 -1.19
CA SER A 61 16.98 -6.03 -2.46
C SER A 61 15.45 -5.96 -2.35
N VAL A 62 14.87 -6.52 -1.27
CA VAL A 62 13.42 -6.46 -1.00
C VAL A 62 13.05 -5.20 -0.23
N SER A 63 13.89 -4.75 0.71
CA SER A 63 13.61 -3.58 1.57
C SER A 63 13.86 -2.26 0.85
N SER A 64 14.93 -2.16 0.03
CA SER A 64 15.33 -0.91 -0.62
C SER A 64 14.23 -0.27 -1.48
N PRO A 65 13.50 -0.98 -2.37
CA PRO A 65 12.49 -0.36 -3.20
C PRO A 65 11.29 0.13 -2.38
N LEU A 66 10.95 -0.58 -1.28
CA LEU A 66 9.84 -0.18 -0.42
C LEU A 66 10.17 1.05 0.43
N ILE A 67 11.43 1.19 0.86
CA ILE A 67 11.91 2.40 1.54
C ILE A 67 11.89 3.59 0.58
N ILE A 68 12.36 3.41 -0.66
CA ILE A 68 12.33 4.46 -1.68
C ILE A 68 10.89 4.89 -1.96
N LEU A 69 9.98 3.93 -2.13
CA LEU A 69 8.56 4.21 -2.32
C LEU A 69 7.98 5.00 -1.14
N SER A 70 8.31 4.62 0.09
CA SER A 70 7.81 5.33 1.28
C SER A 70 8.35 6.78 1.35
N CYS A 71 9.63 6.99 1.05
CA CYS A 71 10.23 8.32 0.99
C CYS A 71 9.65 9.19 -0.14
N TRP A 72 9.35 8.58 -1.29
CA TRP A 72 8.75 9.26 -2.43
C TRP A 72 7.32 9.72 -2.17
N LEU A 73 6.54 8.92 -1.44
CA LEU A 73 5.14 9.24 -1.14
C LEU A 73 4.96 10.34 -0.09
N LEU A 74 5.91 10.55 0.81
CA LEU A 74 5.79 11.56 1.86
C LEU A 74 5.52 12.97 1.30
N PRO A 75 6.33 13.53 0.38
CA PRO A 75 6.05 14.83 -0.19
C PRO A 75 4.72 14.89 -0.95
N LEU A 76 4.31 13.80 -1.60
CA LEU A 76 3.04 13.73 -2.32
C LEU A 76 1.86 13.81 -1.34
N MET A 77 1.94 13.16 -0.19
CA MET A 77 0.94 13.25 0.88
C MET A 77 0.82 14.66 1.44
N LEU A 78 1.95 15.34 1.64
CA LEU A 78 1.98 16.72 2.09
C LEU A 78 1.31 17.66 1.08
N LEU A 79 1.64 17.52 -0.20
CA LEU A 79 1.02 18.31 -1.28
C LEU A 79 -0.50 18.02 -1.40
N ALA A 80 -0.91 16.78 -1.28
CA ALA A 80 -2.32 16.40 -1.36
C ALA A 80 -3.15 16.94 -0.19
N SER A 81 -2.58 17.00 1.01
CA SER A 81 -3.31 17.39 2.23
C SER A 81 -3.46 18.91 2.43
N GLN A 82 -2.77 19.73 1.65
CA GLN A 82 -2.76 21.19 1.84
C GLN A 82 -4.17 21.82 1.80
N ASN A 83 -5.03 21.42 0.84
CA ASN A 83 -6.38 21.98 0.75
C ASN A 83 -7.26 21.55 1.93
N HIS A 84 -7.21 20.27 2.27
CA HIS A 84 -7.96 19.73 3.39
C HIS A 84 -7.65 20.45 4.72
N LEU A 85 -6.38 20.87 4.90
CA LEU A 85 -5.93 21.52 6.12
C LEU A 85 -6.05 23.05 6.08
N LYS A 86 -6.42 23.66 4.93
CA LYS A 86 -6.40 25.11 4.76
C LYS A 86 -7.24 25.85 5.82
N THR A 87 -8.40 25.30 6.15
CA THR A 87 -9.36 25.89 7.12
C THR A 87 -9.07 25.54 8.58
N GLU A 88 -8.21 24.56 8.84
CA GLU A 88 -7.92 24.09 10.19
C GLU A 88 -7.01 25.09 10.96
N PRO A 89 -7.13 25.17 12.30
CA PRO A 89 -6.26 26.00 13.14
C PRO A 89 -4.82 25.47 13.14
N THR A 90 -3.85 26.34 13.40
CA THR A 90 -2.41 26.04 13.32
C THR A 90 -1.96 24.84 14.15
N ASN A 91 -2.52 24.69 15.36
CA ASN A 91 -2.22 23.56 16.25
C ASN A 91 -2.68 22.21 15.65
N ARG A 92 -3.86 22.18 15.02
CA ARG A 92 -4.35 20.97 14.36
C ARG A 92 -3.52 20.62 13.11
N LYS A 93 -3.07 21.64 12.34
CA LYS A 93 -2.13 21.43 11.23
C LYS A 93 -0.83 20.81 11.69
N ARG A 94 -0.24 21.33 12.77
CA ARG A 94 1.00 20.78 13.35
C ARG A 94 0.81 19.33 13.82
N MET A 95 -0.27 19.04 14.52
CA MET A 95 -0.57 17.68 14.98
C MET A 95 -0.75 16.69 13.82
N PHE A 96 -1.41 17.09 12.73
CA PHE A 96 -1.54 16.27 11.54
C PHE A 96 -0.19 15.99 10.88
N LEU A 97 0.62 17.01 10.70
CA LEU A 97 1.96 16.85 10.12
C LEU A 97 2.85 15.99 11.01
N LEU A 98 2.78 16.18 12.32
CA LEU A 98 3.51 15.36 13.28
C LEU A 98 3.11 13.88 13.16
N THR A 99 1.82 13.56 13.08
CA THR A 99 1.37 12.17 12.91
C THR A 99 1.82 11.56 11.59
N LEU A 100 1.90 12.34 10.50
CA LEU A 100 2.46 11.88 9.23
C LEU A 100 3.97 11.62 9.33
N MET A 101 4.72 12.50 10.01
CA MET A 101 6.18 12.32 10.18
C MET A 101 6.50 11.13 11.09
N THR A 102 5.77 10.95 12.19
CA THR A 102 5.93 9.76 13.06
C THR A 102 5.60 8.47 12.30
N LEU A 103 4.56 8.48 11.47
CA LEU A 103 4.22 7.36 10.62
C LEU A 103 5.35 7.04 9.63
N GLN A 104 5.90 8.06 8.96
CA GLN A 104 7.00 7.87 8.02
C GLN A 104 8.25 7.29 8.69
N THR A 105 8.61 7.78 9.88
CA THR A 105 9.78 7.26 10.61
C THR A 105 9.57 5.81 11.02
N THR A 106 8.38 5.44 11.52
CA THR A 106 8.08 4.05 11.87
C THR A 106 8.10 3.14 10.65
N LEU A 107 7.61 3.58 9.49
CA LEU A 107 7.62 2.82 8.23
C LEU A 107 9.04 2.57 7.72
N ILE A 108 9.91 3.57 7.72
CA ILE A 108 11.30 3.39 7.30
C ILE A 108 12.02 2.44 8.25
N MET A 109 11.79 2.58 9.55
CA MET A 109 12.36 1.65 10.54
C MET A 109 11.85 0.23 10.33
N THR A 110 10.55 0.00 10.10
CA THR A 110 9.98 -1.35 9.88
C THR A 110 10.60 -2.06 8.68
N PHE A 111 10.78 -1.37 7.55
CA PHE A 111 11.40 -1.97 6.36
C PHE A 111 12.91 -2.21 6.51
N SER A 112 13.57 -1.49 7.39
CA SER A 112 15.02 -1.60 7.59
C SER A 112 15.44 -2.52 8.73
N THR A 113 14.52 -3.04 9.54
CA THR A 113 14.86 -3.90 10.69
C THR A 113 15.45 -5.23 10.26
N SER A 114 16.51 -5.65 10.99
CA SER A 114 17.16 -6.97 10.85
C SER A 114 16.60 -8.04 11.79
N ASN A 115 15.87 -7.65 12.85
CA ASN A 115 15.34 -8.55 13.88
C ASN A 115 13.83 -8.72 13.77
N TYR A 116 13.30 -9.95 13.84
CA TYR A 116 11.87 -10.23 13.73
C TYR A 116 11.03 -9.65 14.87
N ILE A 117 11.53 -9.66 16.11
CA ILE A 117 10.81 -9.08 17.26
C ILE A 117 10.71 -7.56 17.09
N LEU A 118 11.81 -6.90 16.71
CA LEU A 118 11.82 -5.47 16.47
C LEU A 118 10.93 -5.11 15.28
N PHE A 119 10.93 -5.93 14.22
CA PHE A 119 10.01 -5.79 13.10
C PHE A 119 8.55 -5.84 13.58
N PHE A 120 8.20 -6.82 14.43
CA PHE A 120 6.84 -6.94 14.96
C PHE A 120 6.42 -5.70 15.77
N ILE A 121 7.27 -5.23 16.68
CA ILE A 121 6.99 -4.04 17.49
C ILE A 121 6.74 -2.82 16.59
N LEU A 122 7.61 -2.59 15.61
CA LEU A 122 7.47 -1.46 14.69
C LEU A 122 6.27 -1.62 13.73
N PHE A 123 5.97 -2.85 13.30
CA PHE A 123 4.81 -3.18 12.50
C PHE A 123 3.50 -2.83 13.23
N GLU A 124 3.41 -3.09 14.54
CA GLU A 124 2.27 -2.69 15.36
C GLU A 124 2.26 -1.18 15.64
N THR A 125 3.41 -0.56 15.89
CA THR A 125 3.47 0.90 16.12
C THR A 125 3.00 1.71 14.92
N THR A 126 3.07 1.20 13.69
CA THR A 126 2.51 1.88 12.51
C THR A 126 0.99 2.05 12.58
N LEU A 127 0.29 1.20 13.35
CA LEU A 127 -1.17 1.27 13.51
C LEU A 127 -1.63 2.51 14.29
N ILE A 128 -0.83 2.97 15.26
CA ILE A 128 -1.20 4.09 16.14
C ILE A 128 -1.37 5.39 15.34
N PRO A 129 -0.37 5.89 14.58
CA PRO A 129 -0.53 7.13 13.84
C PRO A 129 -1.58 7.01 12.72
N THR A 130 -1.71 5.84 12.08
CA THR A 130 -2.73 5.66 11.04
C THR A 130 -4.14 5.67 11.60
N LEU A 131 -4.36 5.05 12.74
CA LEU A 131 -5.65 5.09 13.45
C LEU A 131 -6.00 6.53 13.85
N ILE A 132 -5.04 7.30 14.36
CA ILE A 132 -5.25 8.72 14.72
C ILE A 132 -5.62 9.54 13.47
N ILE A 133 -4.97 9.30 12.32
CA ILE A 133 -5.28 10.00 11.07
C ILE A 133 -6.72 9.69 10.62
N ILE A 134 -7.17 8.45 10.67
CA ILE A 134 -8.52 8.05 10.26
C ILE A 134 -9.57 8.63 11.20
N THR A 135 -9.40 8.45 12.51
CA THR A 135 -10.43 8.79 13.49
C THR A 135 -10.58 10.29 13.73
N ARG A 136 -9.46 11.03 13.69
CA ARG A 136 -9.46 12.47 14.00
C ARG A 136 -9.72 13.36 12.80
N TRP A 137 -9.20 13.02 11.62
CA TRP A 137 -9.30 13.83 10.40
C TRP A 137 -10.14 13.19 9.28
N GLY A 138 -10.78 12.06 9.53
CA GLY A 138 -11.75 11.47 8.61
C GLY A 138 -12.95 12.38 8.37
N ASN A 139 -13.45 12.43 7.14
CA ASN A 139 -14.49 13.38 6.73
C ASN A 139 -15.93 12.95 7.08
N GLN A 140 -16.14 11.68 7.44
CA GLN A 140 -17.47 11.11 7.64
C GLN A 140 -17.80 10.82 9.11
N ALA A 141 -19.10 10.71 9.40
CA ALA A 141 -19.59 10.39 10.74
C ALA A 141 -19.15 8.98 11.20
N GLU A 142 -19.05 8.02 10.27
CA GLU A 142 -18.71 6.61 10.56
C GLU A 142 -17.22 6.36 10.75
N ARG A 143 -16.36 7.40 10.75
CA ARG A 143 -14.90 7.28 10.90
C ARG A 143 -14.45 6.50 12.14
N LEU A 144 -15.20 6.58 13.24
CA LEU A 144 -14.88 5.83 14.47
C LEU A 144 -15.12 4.34 14.26
N ASN A 145 -16.23 3.96 13.63
CA ASN A 145 -16.51 2.57 13.30
C ASN A 145 -15.45 2.00 12.35
N ALA A 146 -15.05 2.75 11.32
CA ALA A 146 -13.97 2.33 10.42
C ALA A 146 -12.64 2.14 11.15
N GLY A 147 -12.32 3.02 12.11
CA GLY A 147 -11.13 2.87 12.96
C GLY A 147 -11.20 1.62 13.84
N LEU A 148 -12.36 1.29 14.41
CA LEU A 148 -12.56 0.06 15.20
C LEU A 148 -12.38 -1.19 14.34
N TYR A 149 -12.98 -1.25 13.13
CA TYR A 149 -12.75 -2.37 12.20
C TYR A 149 -11.27 -2.55 11.88
N PHE A 150 -10.57 -1.46 11.55
CA PHE A 150 -9.14 -1.49 11.26
C PHE A 150 -8.34 -2.04 12.44
N LEU A 151 -8.62 -1.55 13.66
CA LEU A 151 -7.92 -1.97 14.88
C LEU A 151 -8.17 -3.44 15.21
N PHE A 152 -9.44 -3.89 15.21
CA PHE A 152 -9.76 -5.27 15.60
C PHE A 152 -9.22 -6.29 14.61
N TYR A 153 -9.36 -6.06 13.30
CA TYR A 153 -8.84 -6.99 12.29
C TYR A 153 -7.33 -7.14 12.40
N THR A 154 -6.60 -6.03 12.57
CA THR A 154 -5.13 -6.06 12.62
C THR A 154 -4.60 -6.60 13.94
N LEU A 155 -5.14 -6.21 15.10
CA LEU A 155 -4.67 -6.72 16.39
C LEU A 155 -5.01 -8.20 16.58
N ALA A 156 -6.23 -8.62 16.25
CA ALA A 156 -6.61 -10.02 16.40
C ALA A 156 -5.73 -10.96 15.56
N SER A 157 -5.28 -10.50 14.41
CA SER A 157 -4.40 -11.30 13.54
C SER A 157 -2.92 -11.26 13.97
N SER A 158 -2.48 -10.20 14.63
CA SER A 158 -1.07 -10.06 15.05
C SER A 158 -0.73 -10.83 16.32
N LEU A 159 -1.71 -11.14 17.20
CA LEU A 159 -1.47 -11.94 18.39
C LEU A 159 -0.91 -13.35 18.08
N PRO A 160 -1.46 -14.13 17.14
CA PRO A 160 -0.86 -15.39 16.73
C PRO A 160 0.58 -15.24 16.21
N LEU A 161 0.86 -14.17 15.45
CA LEU A 161 2.20 -13.87 14.96
C LEU A 161 3.19 -13.65 16.13
N LEU A 162 2.80 -12.91 17.17
CA LEU A 162 3.64 -12.71 18.35
C LEU A 162 4.01 -14.04 19.00
N ILE A 163 3.02 -14.91 19.20
CA ILE A 163 3.24 -16.24 19.80
C ILE A 163 4.25 -17.05 18.98
N THR A 164 4.09 -17.05 17.63
CA THR A 164 5.01 -17.79 16.76
C THR A 164 6.43 -17.23 16.79
N LEU A 165 6.60 -15.91 16.84
CA LEU A 165 7.92 -15.28 16.92
C LEU A 165 8.62 -15.58 18.26
N LEU A 166 7.89 -15.55 19.36
CA LEU A 166 8.43 -15.92 20.68
C LEU A 166 8.82 -17.42 20.72
N TYR A 167 8.01 -18.27 20.13
CA TYR A 167 8.32 -19.70 20.02
C TYR A 167 9.59 -19.96 19.20
N LEU A 168 9.75 -19.29 18.05
CA LEU A 168 10.94 -19.38 17.21
C LEU A 168 12.18 -18.87 17.95
N ASN A 169 12.06 -17.76 18.68
CA ASN A 169 13.15 -17.22 19.48
C ASN A 169 13.61 -18.20 20.58
N ASN A 170 12.68 -18.84 21.26
CA ASN A 170 13.02 -19.81 22.32
C ASN A 170 13.68 -21.08 21.75
N LYS A 171 13.33 -21.50 20.54
CA LYS A 171 13.95 -22.67 19.90
C LYS A 171 15.36 -22.40 19.36
N HIS A 172 15.57 -21.25 18.71
CA HIS A 172 16.78 -20.99 17.92
C HIS A 172 17.74 -20.00 18.60
N LEU A 173 17.34 -19.37 19.72
CA LEU A 173 18.11 -18.35 20.45
C LEU A 173 18.58 -17.14 19.60
N HIS A 174 18.08 -17.03 18.37
CA HIS A 174 18.43 -15.99 17.44
C HIS A 174 17.16 -15.33 16.89
N THR A 175 17.13 -14.00 16.90
CA THR A 175 16.01 -13.19 16.40
C THR A 175 16.31 -12.50 15.08
N SER A 176 17.57 -12.60 14.58
CA SER A 176 17.96 -11.95 13.34
C SER A 176 17.37 -12.69 12.12
N MET A 177 16.86 -11.93 11.17
CA MET A 177 16.24 -12.46 9.95
C MET A 177 17.19 -13.34 9.13
N GLU A 178 18.47 -12.98 9.11
CA GLU A 178 19.50 -13.67 8.35
C GLU A 178 19.90 -15.00 8.99
N LEU A 179 20.15 -15.01 10.31
CA LEU A 179 20.52 -16.24 11.00
C LEU A 179 19.40 -17.28 10.97
N LEU A 180 18.15 -16.85 11.09
CA LEU A 180 17.00 -17.75 10.95
C LEU A 180 16.85 -18.30 9.52
N PHE A 181 17.28 -17.54 8.51
CA PHE A 181 17.29 -18.03 7.13
C PHE A 181 18.35 -19.14 6.91
N PHE A 182 19.54 -19.00 7.53
CA PHE A 182 20.58 -20.03 7.46
C PHE A 182 20.31 -21.26 8.34
N HIS A 183 19.70 -21.05 9.49
CA HIS A 183 19.28 -22.11 10.41
C HIS A 183 17.78 -22.37 10.28
N GLN A 184 17.35 -22.77 9.06
CA GLN A 184 15.96 -23.10 8.83
C GLN A 184 15.51 -24.16 9.86
N PRO A 185 14.44 -23.89 10.61
CA PRO A 185 13.91 -24.89 11.52
C PRO A 185 13.55 -26.16 10.75
N GLU A 186 14.04 -27.32 11.16
CA GLU A 186 13.60 -28.59 10.60
C GLU A 186 12.12 -28.79 10.96
N LEU A 187 11.27 -28.13 10.18
CA LEU A 187 9.82 -28.23 10.32
C LEU A 187 9.38 -29.52 9.65
N MET A 188 9.37 -30.61 10.43
CA MET A 188 8.71 -31.81 9.96
C MET A 188 7.25 -31.52 9.63
N LEU A 189 6.70 -32.17 8.59
CA LEU A 189 5.32 -32.02 8.13
C LEU A 189 4.31 -32.58 9.15
N THR A 190 4.31 -32.03 10.36
CA THR A 190 3.37 -32.37 11.42
C THR A 190 2.21 -31.36 11.47
N SER A 191 1.09 -31.74 12.03
CA SER A 191 -0.07 -30.85 12.19
C SER A 191 0.25 -29.59 13.00
N SER A 192 1.14 -29.69 13.99
CA SER A 192 1.63 -28.55 14.79
C SER A 192 2.37 -27.53 13.93
N ASN A 193 3.15 -27.96 12.96
CA ASN A 193 3.90 -27.08 12.07
C ASN A 193 2.99 -26.39 11.04
N CYS A 194 1.91 -27.06 10.61
CA CYS A 194 0.88 -26.40 9.78
C CYS A 194 0.19 -25.26 10.54
N LEU A 195 -0.12 -25.46 11.82
CA LEU A 195 -0.69 -24.38 12.67
C LEU A 195 0.28 -23.23 12.88
N LEU A 196 1.56 -23.53 13.13
CA LEU A 196 2.60 -22.51 13.28
C LEU A 196 2.77 -21.70 11.99
N TRP A 197 2.74 -22.36 10.83
CA TRP A 197 2.80 -21.70 9.54
C TRP A 197 1.59 -20.79 9.31
N LEU A 198 0.38 -21.27 9.55
CA LEU A 198 -0.83 -20.47 9.44
C LEU A 198 -0.82 -19.28 10.40
N ALA A 199 -0.47 -19.49 11.66
CA ALA A 199 -0.44 -18.45 12.69
C ALA A 199 0.58 -17.34 12.36
N SER A 200 1.73 -17.70 11.79
CA SER A 200 2.76 -16.73 11.40
C SER A 200 2.38 -15.88 10.19
N LEU A 201 1.61 -16.44 9.23
CA LEU A 201 1.24 -15.74 8.01
C LEU A 201 -0.10 -14.99 8.12
N LEU A 202 -0.95 -15.35 9.09
CA LEU A 202 -2.29 -14.81 9.24
C LEU A 202 -2.31 -13.27 9.35
N ALA A 203 -1.40 -12.68 10.13
CA ALA A 203 -1.29 -11.23 10.28
C ALA A 203 -1.01 -10.54 8.94
N PHE A 204 -0.13 -11.12 8.14
CA PHE A 204 0.23 -10.57 6.84
C PHE A 204 -0.88 -10.76 5.80
N MET A 205 -1.62 -11.87 5.86
CA MET A 205 -2.79 -12.11 5.01
C MET A 205 -3.99 -11.22 5.35
N VAL A 206 -4.09 -10.72 6.57
CA VAL A 206 -5.08 -9.71 6.94
C VAL A 206 -4.65 -8.32 6.45
N LYS A 207 -3.37 -7.95 6.60
CA LYS A 207 -2.85 -6.68 6.08
C LYS A 207 -2.77 -6.64 4.55
N LEU A 208 -2.33 -7.74 3.89
CA LEU A 208 -2.59 -8.00 2.48
C LEU A 208 -4.00 -8.60 2.41
N PRO A 209 -5.00 -7.84 2.00
CA PRO A 209 -6.39 -8.23 2.21
C PRO A 209 -6.76 -9.49 1.39
N LEU A 210 -6.57 -10.68 1.99
CA LEU A 210 -7.07 -11.92 1.42
C LEU A 210 -8.61 -11.89 1.42
N TYR A 211 -9.22 -12.46 0.40
CA TYR A 211 -10.68 -12.56 0.32
C TYR A 211 -11.25 -13.24 1.58
N GLY A 212 -12.27 -12.63 2.17
CA GLY A 212 -12.82 -13.00 3.48
C GLY A 212 -12.26 -12.16 4.64
N LEU A 213 -10.99 -11.76 4.61
CA LEU A 213 -10.35 -10.93 5.64
C LEU A 213 -10.21 -9.46 5.23
N HIS A 214 -10.76 -9.07 4.08
CA HIS A 214 -10.56 -7.76 3.45
C HIS A 214 -11.55 -6.66 3.87
N LEU A 215 -12.59 -6.97 4.65
CA LEU A 215 -13.72 -6.04 4.90
C LEU A 215 -13.33 -4.74 5.62
N TRP A 216 -12.22 -4.74 6.35
CA TRP A 216 -11.69 -3.54 7.01
C TRP A 216 -11.18 -2.49 6.01
N LEU A 217 -10.65 -2.93 4.86
CA LEU A 217 -9.96 -2.08 3.90
C LEU A 217 -10.92 -1.10 3.19
N PRO A 218 -12.05 -1.50 2.60
CA PRO A 218 -12.96 -0.55 1.96
C PRO A 218 -13.50 0.48 2.95
N LYS A 219 -13.84 0.05 4.19
CA LYS A 219 -14.33 0.97 5.22
C LYS A 219 -13.25 1.98 5.63
N ALA A 220 -12.03 1.51 5.88
CA ALA A 220 -10.92 2.40 6.26
C ALA A 220 -10.58 3.41 5.16
N HIS A 221 -10.57 3.01 3.87
CA HIS A 221 -10.26 3.89 2.75
C HIS A 221 -11.32 4.94 2.46
N VAL A 222 -12.59 4.57 2.60
CA VAL A 222 -13.71 5.49 2.35
C VAL A 222 -13.71 6.62 3.37
N GLU A 223 -13.45 6.29 4.65
CA GLU A 223 -13.51 7.24 5.75
C GLU A 223 -12.21 8.05 5.95
N ALA A 224 -11.08 7.53 5.49
CA ALA A 224 -9.78 8.20 5.66
C ALA A 224 -9.70 9.52 4.88
N PRO A 225 -8.97 10.55 5.45
CA PRO A 225 -8.57 11.71 4.68
C PRO A 225 -7.60 11.29 3.55
N ILE A 226 -7.33 12.18 2.58
CA ILE A 226 -6.52 11.87 1.39
C ILE A 226 -5.18 11.25 1.76
N ALA A 227 -4.40 11.91 2.61
CA ALA A 227 -3.10 11.40 3.02
C ALA A 227 -3.22 10.03 3.70
N GLY A 228 -4.27 9.80 4.49
CA GLY A 228 -4.56 8.50 5.09
C GLY A 228 -4.82 7.42 4.05
N SER A 229 -5.68 7.68 3.06
CA SER A 229 -5.96 6.71 1.99
C SER A 229 -4.74 6.43 1.10
N MET A 230 -3.88 7.43 0.85
CA MET A 230 -2.62 7.25 0.12
C MET A 230 -1.67 6.32 0.89
N VAL A 231 -1.44 6.56 2.19
CA VAL A 231 -0.56 5.70 3.02
C VAL A 231 -1.10 4.29 3.12
N LEU A 232 -2.40 4.13 3.40
CA LEU A 232 -3.04 2.82 3.49
C LEU A 232 -2.84 2.00 2.21
N ALA A 233 -3.13 2.60 1.04
CA ALA A 233 -3.02 1.90 -0.23
C ALA A 233 -1.57 1.65 -0.66
N ALA A 234 -0.71 2.64 -0.48
CA ALA A 234 0.62 2.60 -1.07
C ALA A 234 1.65 1.87 -0.20
N ILE A 235 1.55 1.95 1.14
CA ILE A 235 2.61 1.46 2.03
C ILE A 235 2.10 0.38 3.00
N LEU A 236 0.97 0.61 3.70
CA LEU A 236 0.52 -0.33 4.74
C LEU A 236 0.18 -1.71 4.18
N LEU A 237 -0.44 -1.78 3.00
CA LEU A 237 -0.65 -3.06 2.31
C LEU A 237 0.68 -3.76 2.00
N LYS A 238 1.71 -3.01 1.60
CA LYS A 238 3.02 -3.54 1.24
C LYS A 238 3.84 -3.99 2.46
N LEU A 239 3.56 -3.46 3.64
CA LEU A 239 4.08 -4.04 4.89
C LEU A 239 3.64 -5.49 5.08
N GLY A 240 2.40 -5.81 4.74
CA GLY A 240 1.93 -7.19 4.71
C GLY A 240 2.70 -8.05 3.72
N GLY A 241 2.93 -7.55 2.48
CA GLY A 241 3.71 -8.25 1.44
C GLY A 241 5.15 -8.47 1.84
N TYR A 242 5.79 -7.45 2.38
CA TYR A 242 7.16 -7.55 2.91
C TYR A 242 7.27 -8.60 4.00
N GLY A 243 6.37 -8.55 5.00
CA GLY A 243 6.37 -9.51 6.10
C GLY A 243 6.07 -10.93 5.63
N LEU A 244 5.17 -11.09 4.65
CA LEU A 244 4.85 -12.39 4.06
C LEU A 244 6.06 -12.98 3.32
N ILE A 245 6.80 -12.18 2.53
CA ILE A 245 8.05 -12.62 1.88
C ILE A 245 9.08 -13.04 2.93
N ARG A 246 9.30 -12.25 3.98
CA ARG A 246 10.29 -12.55 5.02
C ARG A 246 9.97 -13.81 5.80
N MET A 247 8.73 -13.97 6.24
CA MET A 247 8.34 -15.15 7.02
C MET A 247 8.23 -16.41 6.18
N SER A 248 7.81 -16.31 4.93
CA SER A 248 7.74 -17.48 4.04
C SER A 248 9.14 -18.08 3.79
N LEU A 249 10.18 -17.26 3.70
CA LEU A 249 11.55 -17.74 3.53
C LEU A 249 12.09 -18.53 4.75
N VAL A 250 11.66 -18.16 5.96
CA VAL A 250 12.09 -18.83 7.21
C VAL A 250 11.39 -20.16 7.40
N LEU A 251 10.14 -20.26 6.98
CA LEU A 251 9.28 -21.41 7.23
C LEU A 251 9.31 -22.45 6.09
N THR A 252 10.42 -22.60 5.42
CA THR A 252 10.63 -23.66 4.41
C THR A 252 11.02 -24.97 5.10
N PRO A 253 10.57 -26.17 4.63
CA PRO A 253 9.63 -26.42 3.52
C PRO A 253 8.19 -26.10 3.90
N HIS A 254 7.41 -25.63 2.91
CA HIS A 254 6.01 -25.27 3.14
C HIS A 254 5.12 -26.52 3.13
N PRO A 255 4.14 -26.60 4.06
CA PRO A 255 3.14 -27.64 4.03
C PRO A 255 2.18 -27.42 2.85
N THR A 256 2.23 -28.28 1.84
CA THR A 256 1.35 -28.22 0.66
C THR A 256 -0.13 -28.19 1.02
N SER A 257 -0.50 -28.87 2.11
CA SER A 257 -1.87 -28.90 2.63
C SER A 257 -2.44 -27.52 3.01
N THR A 258 -1.59 -26.57 3.42
CA THR A 258 -2.01 -25.21 3.78
C THR A 258 -1.79 -24.21 2.67
N MET A 259 -0.79 -24.42 1.81
CA MET A 259 -0.51 -23.54 0.67
C MET A 259 -1.62 -23.55 -0.37
N ILE A 260 -2.09 -24.74 -0.75
CA ILE A 260 -3.10 -24.92 -1.81
C ILE A 260 -4.42 -24.17 -1.48
N PRO A 261 -5.03 -24.33 -0.29
CA PRO A 261 -6.24 -23.60 0.05
C PRO A 261 -6.07 -22.07 0.00
N ILE A 262 -4.95 -21.54 0.49
CA ILE A 262 -4.70 -20.09 0.47
C ILE A 262 -4.50 -19.58 -0.97
N MET A 263 -3.81 -20.37 -1.82
CA MET A 263 -3.65 -20.06 -3.24
C MET A 263 -5.02 -20.01 -3.94
N ILE A 264 -5.87 -21.00 -3.71
CA ILE A 264 -7.23 -21.03 -4.29
C ILE A 264 -8.06 -19.85 -3.81
N LEU A 265 -8.01 -19.52 -2.51
CA LEU A 265 -8.71 -18.36 -1.96
C LEU A 265 -8.20 -17.05 -2.54
N ALA A 266 -6.89 -16.91 -2.76
CA ALA A 266 -6.31 -15.72 -3.37
C ALA A 266 -6.78 -15.55 -4.82
N LEU A 267 -6.73 -16.60 -5.63
CA LEU A 267 -7.20 -16.58 -7.02
C LEU A 267 -8.71 -16.37 -7.13
N TRP A 268 -9.49 -17.06 -6.30
CA TRP A 268 -10.94 -16.82 -6.21
C TRP A 268 -11.26 -15.40 -5.79
N GLY A 269 -10.49 -14.86 -4.85
CA GLY A 269 -10.60 -13.49 -4.38
C GLY A 269 -10.45 -12.47 -5.49
N ILE A 270 -9.57 -12.69 -6.47
CA ILE A 270 -9.41 -11.79 -7.63
C ILE A 270 -10.72 -11.68 -8.41
N LEU A 271 -11.38 -12.80 -8.70
CA LEU A 271 -12.64 -12.80 -9.45
C LEU A 271 -13.79 -12.16 -8.69
N MET A 272 -13.91 -12.50 -7.41
CA MET A 272 -15.01 -11.98 -6.59
C MET A 272 -14.87 -10.48 -6.34
N THR A 273 -13.68 -10.01 -5.96
CA THR A 273 -13.48 -8.59 -5.68
C THR A 273 -13.56 -7.72 -6.93
N SER A 274 -13.04 -8.17 -8.06
CA SER A 274 -13.17 -7.46 -9.33
C SER A 274 -14.64 -7.39 -9.82
N SER A 275 -15.43 -8.44 -9.60
CA SER A 275 -16.88 -8.40 -9.90
C SER A 275 -17.65 -7.48 -8.95
N ILE A 276 -17.26 -7.40 -7.67
CA ILE A 276 -17.82 -6.45 -6.70
C ILE A 276 -17.52 -5.01 -7.13
N CYS A 277 -16.34 -4.71 -7.70
CA CYS A 277 -16.00 -3.37 -8.22
C CYS A 277 -17.04 -2.85 -9.22
N LEU A 278 -17.55 -3.69 -10.12
CA LEU A 278 -18.55 -3.30 -11.13
C LEU A 278 -19.90 -2.89 -10.52
N ARG A 279 -20.20 -3.32 -9.30
CA ARG A 279 -21.46 -3.02 -8.61
C ARG A 279 -21.35 -1.90 -7.58
N GLN A 280 -20.15 -1.35 -7.37
CA GLN A 280 -19.96 -0.25 -6.41
C GLN A 280 -20.55 1.05 -6.91
N THR A 281 -21.22 1.76 -6.04
CA THR A 281 -21.75 3.10 -6.28
C THR A 281 -20.79 4.20 -5.89
N ASP A 282 -19.93 3.95 -4.91
CA ASP A 282 -18.94 4.89 -4.39
C ASP A 282 -17.59 4.74 -5.09
N LEU A 283 -17.03 5.85 -5.57
CA LEU A 283 -15.77 5.90 -6.30
C LEU A 283 -14.58 5.45 -5.41
N LYS A 284 -14.52 5.91 -4.14
CA LYS A 284 -13.47 5.47 -3.22
C LYS A 284 -13.56 3.98 -2.88
N ALA A 285 -14.78 3.46 -2.72
CA ALA A 285 -14.97 2.04 -2.46
C ALA A 285 -14.53 1.18 -3.66
N MET A 286 -14.85 1.62 -4.89
CA MET A 286 -14.41 0.93 -6.10
C MET A 286 -12.89 0.84 -6.19
N ILE A 287 -12.17 1.93 -5.93
CA ILE A 287 -10.70 1.95 -5.91
C ILE A 287 -10.16 1.05 -4.80
N ALA A 288 -10.82 1.01 -3.62
CA ALA A 288 -10.39 0.14 -2.53
C ALA A 288 -10.57 -1.34 -2.87
N TYR A 289 -11.67 -1.75 -3.50
CA TYR A 289 -11.85 -3.15 -3.93
C TYR A 289 -10.90 -3.55 -5.07
N SER A 290 -10.54 -2.62 -5.97
CA SER A 290 -9.52 -2.90 -7.00
C SER A 290 -8.15 -3.20 -6.38
N SER A 291 -7.81 -2.56 -5.26
CA SER A 291 -6.57 -2.88 -4.54
C SER A 291 -6.59 -4.29 -3.94
N VAL A 292 -7.76 -4.79 -3.50
CA VAL A 292 -7.89 -6.17 -2.99
C VAL A 292 -7.64 -7.19 -4.10
N SER A 293 -8.15 -6.95 -5.32
CA SER A 293 -7.92 -7.86 -6.46
C SER A 293 -6.45 -7.94 -6.86
N HIS A 294 -5.75 -6.81 -7.00
CA HIS A 294 -4.32 -6.80 -7.32
C HIS A 294 -3.46 -7.41 -6.20
N MET A 295 -3.81 -7.18 -4.91
CA MET A 295 -3.09 -7.81 -3.81
C MET A 295 -3.35 -9.32 -3.74
N GLY A 296 -4.47 -9.83 -4.22
CA GLY A 296 -4.72 -11.25 -4.42
C GLY A 296 -3.67 -11.93 -5.32
N LEU A 297 -3.29 -11.26 -6.44
CA LEU A 297 -2.19 -11.73 -7.31
C LEU A 297 -0.85 -11.75 -6.57
N VAL A 298 -0.56 -10.72 -5.77
CA VAL A 298 0.67 -10.65 -4.98
C VAL A 298 0.75 -11.79 -3.96
N ILE A 299 -0.34 -12.09 -3.25
CA ILE A 299 -0.37 -13.21 -2.30
C ILE A 299 -0.10 -14.53 -3.02
N ALA A 300 -0.79 -14.78 -4.14
CA ALA A 300 -0.58 -15.97 -4.95
C ALA A 300 0.88 -16.11 -5.41
N ALA A 301 1.49 -15.03 -5.85
CA ALA A 301 2.88 -15.00 -6.29
C ALA A 301 3.88 -15.29 -5.15
N ILE A 302 3.68 -14.71 -3.97
CA ILE A 302 4.59 -14.91 -2.83
C ILE A 302 4.54 -16.35 -2.31
N ILE A 303 3.35 -16.97 -2.31
CA ILE A 303 3.19 -18.36 -1.86
C ILE A 303 3.93 -19.34 -2.77
N LEU A 304 4.04 -19.06 -4.07
CA LEU A 304 4.77 -19.91 -5.02
C LEU A 304 6.30 -19.94 -4.82
N GLN A 305 6.87 -18.86 -4.28
CA GLN A 305 8.30 -18.71 -3.96
C GLN A 305 9.30 -18.98 -5.12
N THR A 306 8.87 -18.88 -6.36
CA THR A 306 9.79 -18.93 -7.48
C THR A 306 10.47 -17.57 -7.66
N PRO A 307 11.70 -17.50 -8.20
CA PRO A 307 12.37 -16.21 -8.43
C PRO A 307 11.54 -15.25 -9.28
N TRP A 308 10.88 -15.75 -10.31
CA TRP A 308 9.99 -14.95 -11.18
C TRP A 308 8.76 -14.45 -10.45
N SER A 309 8.14 -15.30 -9.62
CA SER A 309 6.97 -14.88 -8.86
C SER A 309 7.30 -13.81 -7.81
N LEU A 310 8.45 -13.94 -7.13
CA LEU A 310 8.88 -12.95 -6.12
C LEU A 310 9.24 -11.61 -6.77
N THR A 311 9.97 -11.63 -7.90
CA THR A 311 10.27 -10.38 -8.64
C THR A 311 9.00 -9.73 -9.18
N GLY A 312 8.07 -10.52 -9.74
CA GLY A 312 6.77 -10.03 -10.17
C GLY A 312 5.94 -9.43 -9.03
N ALA A 313 5.92 -10.09 -7.87
CA ALA A 313 5.25 -9.57 -6.68
C ALA A 313 5.82 -8.23 -6.23
N MET A 314 7.15 -8.07 -6.20
CA MET A 314 7.81 -6.81 -5.85
C MET A 314 7.48 -5.69 -6.84
N MET A 315 7.57 -5.97 -8.14
CA MET A 315 7.19 -5.00 -9.19
C MET A 315 5.75 -4.55 -9.04
N LEU A 316 4.82 -5.49 -8.87
CA LEU A 316 3.40 -5.17 -8.72
C LEU A 316 3.11 -4.40 -7.43
N MET A 317 3.79 -4.72 -6.32
CA MET A 317 3.63 -3.95 -5.08
C MET A 317 4.02 -2.48 -5.26
N ILE A 318 5.14 -2.19 -5.90
CA ILE A 318 5.62 -0.81 -6.11
C ILE A 318 4.68 -0.07 -7.07
N ALA A 319 4.42 -0.66 -8.23
CA ALA A 319 3.59 -0.06 -9.26
C ALA A 319 2.15 0.20 -8.79
N HIS A 320 1.51 -0.80 -8.15
CA HIS A 320 0.19 -0.63 -7.53
C HIS A 320 0.21 0.42 -6.41
N GLY A 321 1.33 0.56 -5.66
CA GLY A 321 1.45 1.59 -4.65
C GLY A 321 1.27 2.99 -5.21
N LEU A 322 1.91 3.27 -6.33
CA LEU A 322 1.85 4.57 -7.01
C LEU A 322 0.53 4.76 -7.77
N THR A 323 0.03 3.72 -8.46
CA THR A 323 -1.23 3.82 -9.22
C THR A 323 -2.44 4.01 -8.31
N SER A 324 -2.55 3.24 -7.24
CA SER A 324 -3.67 3.35 -6.30
C SER A 324 -3.67 4.69 -5.55
N SER A 325 -2.49 5.17 -5.11
CA SER A 325 -2.41 6.51 -4.49
C SER A 325 -2.77 7.62 -5.47
N ALA A 326 -2.39 7.51 -6.75
CA ALA A 326 -2.81 8.43 -7.80
C ALA A 326 -4.33 8.42 -8.03
N LEU A 327 -4.96 7.24 -8.06
CA LEU A 327 -6.42 7.13 -8.18
C LEU A 327 -7.14 7.76 -6.99
N PHE A 328 -6.65 7.57 -5.75
CA PHE A 328 -7.23 8.23 -4.58
C PHE A 328 -7.06 9.75 -4.63
N THR A 329 -5.94 10.26 -5.14
CA THR A 329 -5.77 11.72 -5.33
C THR A 329 -6.74 12.26 -6.37
N LEU A 330 -6.94 11.58 -7.50
CA LEU A 330 -7.95 11.95 -8.50
C LEU A 330 -9.38 11.90 -7.94
N ALA A 331 -9.73 10.86 -7.20
CA ALA A 331 -11.03 10.77 -6.55
C ALA A 331 -11.26 11.92 -5.57
N ASN A 332 -10.20 12.35 -4.89
CA ASN A 332 -10.29 13.48 -3.99
C ASN A 332 -10.39 14.83 -4.71
N THR A 333 -9.66 15.05 -5.81
CA THR A 333 -9.82 16.28 -6.61
C THR A 333 -11.26 16.45 -7.12
N ASN A 334 -11.93 15.35 -7.44
CA ASN A 334 -13.35 15.37 -7.76
C ASN A 334 -14.19 15.69 -6.51
N TYR A 335 -13.93 15.04 -5.37
CA TYR A 335 -14.65 15.25 -4.12
C TYR A 335 -14.53 16.70 -3.61
N GLU A 336 -13.36 17.33 -3.70
CA GLU A 336 -13.17 18.74 -3.30
C GLU A 336 -14.05 19.71 -4.09
N ARG A 337 -14.45 19.35 -5.34
CA ARG A 337 -15.29 20.17 -6.21
C ARG A 337 -16.77 19.83 -6.11
N THR A 338 -17.08 18.55 -5.92
CA THR A 338 -18.43 18.03 -6.02
C THR A 338 -19.08 17.78 -4.66
N HIS A 339 -18.26 17.66 -3.60
CA HIS A 339 -18.67 17.25 -2.25
C HIS A 339 -19.48 15.95 -2.20
N THR A 340 -19.46 15.18 -3.31
CA THR A 340 -20.15 13.88 -3.43
C THR A 340 -19.16 12.79 -3.83
N ARG A 341 -19.44 11.55 -3.44
CA ARG A 341 -18.61 10.37 -3.76
C ARG A 341 -19.27 9.39 -4.71
N THR A 342 -20.58 9.56 -4.93
CA THR A 342 -21.36 8.64 -5.75
C THR A 342 -21.04 8.85 -7.24
N LEU A 343 -20.76 7.74 -7.96
CA LEU A 343 -20.43 7.76 -9.39
C LEU A 343 -21.52 8.41 -10.24
N LEU A 344 -22.79 8.21 -9.88
CA LEU A 344 -23.93 8.78 -10.62
C LEU A 344 -23.96 10.30 -10.60
N LEU A 345 -23.50 10.93 -9.53
CA LEU A 345 -23.47 12.38 -9.39
C LEU A 345 -22.19 12.98 -9.98
N VAL A 346 -21.07 12.26 -9.92
CA VAL A 346 -19.77 12.69 -10.46
C VAL A 346 -19.65 12.25 -11.92
N ARG A 347 -20.28 12.99 -12.84
CA ARG A 347 -20.24 12.70 -14.28
C ARG A 347 -20.05 13.97 -15.11
N GLY A 348 -19.60 13.80 -16.35
CA GLY A 348 -19.45 14.92 -17.30
C GLY A 348 -18.25 15.84 -17.02
N LEU A 349 -17.26 15.40 -16.21
CA LEU A 349 -16.12 16.23 -15.84
C LEU A 349 -15.22 16.59 -17.02
N GLN A 350 -15.29 15.87 -18.14
CA GLN A 350 -14.53 16.16 -19.35
C GLN A 350 -14.83 17.57 -19.90
N LEU A 351 -16.08 18.01 -19.81
CA LEU A 351 -16.49 19.33 -20.31
C LEU A 351 -15.95 20.47 -19.46
N ILE A 352 -15.78 20.24 -18.16
CA ILE A 352 -15.35 21.28 -17.21
C ILE A 352 -13.84 21.30 -17.05
N LEU A 353 -13.20 20.13 -16.97
CA LEU A 353 -11.79 19.96 -16.64
C LEU A 353 -11.06 19.07 -17.66
N PRO A 354 -10.85 19.52 -18.91
CA PRO A 354 -10.27 18.68 -19.97
C PRO A 354 -8.86 18.18 -19.67
N LEU A 355 -8.01 18.96 -18.98
CA LEU A 355 -6.68 18.53 -18.57
C LEU A 355 -6.71 17.45 -17.48
N MET A 356 -7.72 17.46 -16.59
CA MET A 356 -7.84 16.42 -15.59
C MET A 356 -8.32 15.09 -16.21
N THR A 357 -9.04 15.12 -17.33
CA THR A 357 -9.47 13.90 -18.02
C THR A 357 -8.28 13.13 -18.59
N THR A 358 -7.25 13.81 -19.07
CA THR A 358 -6.03 13.14 -19.55
C THR A 358 -5.32 12.38 -18.43
N TRP A 359 -5.27 12.94 -17.22
CA TRP A 359 -4.71 12.24 -16.05
C TRP A 359 -5.57 11.05 -15.63
N TRP A 360 -6.88 11.19 -15.65
CA TRP A 360 -7.81 10.08 -15.41
C TRP A 360 -7.57 8.94 -16.41
N LEU A 361 -7.42 9.26 -17.69
CA LEU A 361 -7.12 8.27 -18.73
C LEU A 361 -5.80 7.57 -18.45
N LEU A 362 -4.70 8.33 -18.29
CA LEU A 362 -3.37 7.77 -18.10
C LEU A 362 -3.29 6.87 -16.86
N ILE A 363 -3.85 7.31 -15.73
CA ILE A 363 -3.80 6.51 -14.49
C ILE A 363 -4.69 5.25 -14.59
N ASN A 364 -5.84 5.32 -15.26
CA ASN A 364 -6.62 4.12 -15.52
C ASN A 364 -5.90 3.16 -16.47
N LEU A 365 -5.21 3.64 -17.50
CA LEU A 365 -4.39 2.82 -18.38
C LEU A 365 -3.23 2.13 -17.62
N THR A 366 -2.59 2.83 -16.69
CA THR A 366 -1.57 2.21 -15.83
C THR A 366 -2.16 1.13 -14.92
N ASN A 367 -3.39 1.33 -14.41
CA ASN A 367 -4.08 0.34 -13.60
C ASN A 367 -4.53 -0.90 -14.41
N MET A 368 -4.76 -0.74 -15.72
CA MET A 368 -5.06 -1.82 -16.67
C MET A 368 -3.80 -2.57 -17.14
N ALA A 369 -2.64 -2.25 -16.59
CA ALA A 369 -1.36 -2.82 -16.99
C ALA A 369 -1.06 -2.65 -18.51
N MET A 370 -1.30 -1.45 -19.06
CA MET A 370 -0.95 -1.17 -20.46
C MET A 370 0.57 -0.96 -20.62
N PRO A 371 1.17 -1.40 -21.76
CA PRO A 371 2.54 -1.05 -22.07
C PRO A 371 2.72 0.48 -22.15
N PRO A 372 3.79 1.07 -21.64
CA PRO A 372 5.05 0.54 -21.13
C PRO A 372 5.14 0.43 -19.57
N THR A 373 4.04 0.30 -18.86
CA THR A 373 4.01 0.39 -17.40
C THR A 373 4.64 -0.80 -16.68
N ILE A 374 5.25 -0.54 -15.51
CA ILE A 374 5.80 -1.58 -14.62
C ILE A 374 4.71 -2.58 -14.15
N ASN A 375 3.45 -2.15 -14.05
CA ASN A 375 2.32 -3.05 -13.73
C ASN A 375 2.24 -4.24 -14.68
N LEU A 376 2.39 -4.01 -15.99
CA LEU A 376 2.36 -5.08 -17.00
C LEU A 376 3.45 -6.13 -16.74
N ILE A 377 4.67 -5.66 -16.49
CA ILE A 377 5.82 -6.56 -16.26
C ILE A 377 5.57 -7.41 -14.99
N GLY A 378 5.07 -6.78 -13.92
CA GLY A 378 4.73 -7.47 -12.69
C GLY A 378 3.65 -8.53 -12.88
N GLU A 379 2.55 -8.19 -13.56
CA GLU A 379 1.46 -9.14 -13.84
C GLU A 379 1.92 -10.29 -14.74
N LEU A 380 2.67 -10.03 -15.79
CA LEU A 380 3.19 -11.08 -16.68
C LEU A 380 4.08 -12.07 -15.94
N PHE A 381 5.00 -11.61 -15.09
CA PHE A 381 5.85 -12.49 -14.30
C PHE A 381 5.05 -13.34 -13.30
N ILE A 382 4.00 -12.78 -12.72
CA ILE A 382 3.13 -13.53 -11.81
C ILE A 382 2.31 -14.57 -12.58
N ILE A 383 1.68 -14.20 -13.70
CA ILE A 383 0.84 -15.09 -14.49
C ILE A 383 1.67 -16.25 -15.06
N THR A 384 2.87 -15.97 -15.58
CA THR A 384 3.77 -17.04 -16.09
C THR A 384 4.22 -17.99 -15.00
N ALA A 385 4.52 -17.48 -13.79
CA ALA A 385 4.87 -18.31 -12.64
C ALA A 385 3.70 -19.19 -12.18
N LEU A 386 2.49 -18.64 -12.12
CA LEU A 386 1.27 -19.37 -11.77
C LEU A 386 0.93 -20.45 -12.81
N PHE A 387 1.07 -20.13 -14.09
CA PHE A 387 0.84 -21.10 -15.17
C PHE A 387 1.81 -22.27 -15.11
N ASN A 388 3.08 -22.01 -14.80
CA ASN A 388 4.09 -23.06 -14.63
C ASN A 388 3.77 -23.99 -13.44
N TRP A 389 3.10 -23.47 -12.40
CA TRP A 389 2.68 -24.28 -11.26
C TRP A 389 1.45 -25.14 -11.60
N SER A 390 0.43 -24.56 -12.25
CA SER A 390 -0.76 -25.30 -12.69
C SER A 390 -1.47 -24.59 -13.85
N THR A 391 -1.86 -25.34 -14.87
CA THR A 391 -2.53 -24.80 -16.07
C THR A 391 -3.90 -24.15 -15.78
N PRO A 392 -4.75 -24.61 -14.84
CA PRO A 392 -6.04 -23.97 -14.58
C PRO A 392 -5.94 -22.55 -14.04
N THR A 393 -4.81 -22.17 -13.44
CA THR A 393 -4.64 -20.81 -12.89
C THR A 393 -4.70 -19.72 -13.95
N ILE A 394 -4.34 -20.03 -15.22
CA ILE A 394 -4.41 -19.07 -16.33
C ILE A 394 -5.84 -18.63 -16.62
N ILE A 395 -6.81 -19.51 -16.43
CA ILE A 395 -8.23 -19.19 -16.64
C ILE A 395 -8.67 -18.17 -15.58
N MET A 396 -8.33 -18.43 -14.30
CA MET A 396 -8.70 -17.55 -13.20
C MET A 396 -8.04 -16.17 -13.33
N THR A 397 -6.74 -16.14 -13.61
CA THR A 397 -6.01 -14.88 -13.79
C THR A 397 -6.44 -14.15 -15.05
N GLY A 398 -6.66 -14.85 -16.18
CA GLY A 398 -7.13 -14.25 -17.43
C GLY A 398 -8.52 -13.62 -17.33
N VAL A 399 -9.48 -14.31 -16.70
CA VAL A 399 -10.80 -13.72 -16.41
C VAL A 399 -10.65 -12.53 -15.45
N GLY A 400 -9.78 -12.64 -14.44
CA GLY A 400 -9.47 -11.55 -13.53
C GLY A 400 -8.99 -10.29 -14.28
N THR A 401 -8.00 -10.42 -15.18
CA THR A 401 -7.48 -9.28 -15.98
C THR A 401 -8.52 -8.68 -16.92
N LEU A 402 -9.40 -9.48 -17.51
CA LEU A 402 -10.52 -8.96 -18.30
C LEU A 402 -11.48 -8.12 -17.46
N ILE A 403 -11.83 -8.57 -16.25
CA ILE A 403 -12.72 -7.81 -15.38
C ILE A 403 -12.01 -6.54 -14.86
N THR A 404 -10.69 -6.58 -14.60
CA THR A 404 -9.94 -5.37 -14.21
C THR A 404 -9.97 -4.33 -15.33
N ALA A 405 -9.84 -4.72 -16.58
CA ALA A 405 -9.98 -3.84 -17.72
C ALA A 405 -11.39 -3.24 -17.79
N THR A 406 -12.43 -4.05 -17.60
CA THR A 406 -13.82 -3.56 -17.69
C THR A 406 -14.16 -2.56 -16.59
N TYR A 407 -13.81 -2.80 -15.30
CA TYR A 407 -14.16 -1.85 -14.24
C TYR A 407 -13.32 -0.56 -14.33
N SER A 408 -12.06 -0.60 -14.77
CA SER A 408 -11.25 0.60 -14.93
C SER A 408 -11.77 1.50 -16.07
N LEU A 409 -12.18 0.92 -17.21
CA LEU A 409 -12.86 1.65 -18.28
C LEU A 409 -14.22 2.17 -17.81
N TYR A 410 -15.00 1.37 -17.08
CA TYR A 410 -16.27 1.78 -16.51
C TYR A 410 -16.10 3.01 -15.60
N MET A 411 -15.11 2.98 -14.70
CA MET A 411 -14.79 4.11 -13.81
C MET A 411 -14.45 5.38 -14.61
N PHE A 412 -13.65 5.26 -15.65
CA PHE A 412 -13.30 6.38 -16.53
C PHE A 412 -14.53 6.94 -17.26
N LEU A 413 -15.33 6.08 -17.89
CA LEU A 413 -16.49 6.50 -18.67
C LEU A 413 -17.56 7.17 -17.79
N MET A 414 -17.85 6.60 -16.63
CA MET A 414 -18.85 7.14 -15.72
C MET A 414 -18.47 8.50 -15.14
N THR A 415 -17.19 8.72 -14.83
CA THR A 415 -16.75 9.99 -14.26
C THR A 415 -16.56 11.08 -15.29
N GLN A 416 -16.11 10.75 -16.51
CA GLN A 416 -15.70 11.74 -17.50
C GLN A 416 -16.80 12.05 -18.53
N ARG A 417 -17.61 11.07 -18.93
CA ARG A 417 -18.68 11.24 -19.93
C ARG A 417 -20.03 11.53 -19.28
N GLY A 418 -20.98 11.97 -20.11
CA GLY A 418 -22.36 12.27 -19.72
C GLY A 418 -22.63 13.75 -19.52
N ILE A 419 -23.88 14.07 -19.19
CA ILE A 419 -24.35 15.43 -18.93
C ILE A 419 -23.87 15.83 -17.53
N VAL A 420 -23.31 17.02 -17.43
CA VAL A 420 -22.88 17.59 -16.14
C VAL A 420 -24.11 17.74 -15.24
N SER A 421 -23.98 17.32 -14.00
CA SER A 421 -25.06 17.52 -13.02
C SER A 421 -25.21 19.02 -12.70
N THR A 422 -26.43 19.46 -12.48
CA THR A 422 -26.75 20.88 -12.23
C THR A 422 -26.10 21.46 -10.96
N GLN A 423 -25.61 20.58 -10.07
CA GLN A 423 -24.89 20.95 -8.86
C GLN A 423 -23.45 21.47 -9.10
N PHE A 424 -22.92 21.33 -10.33
CA PHE A 424 -21.52 21.67 -10.66
C PHE A 424 -21.31 23.03 -11.31
N LEU A 425 -22.27 23.91 -11.33
CA LEU A 425 -22.20 25.22 -11.99
C LEU A 425 -21.13 26.18 -11.38
N LEU A 426 -20.57 25.88 -10.21
CA LEU A 426 -19.62 26.74 -9.48
C LEU A 426 -18.25 26.06 -9.23
N ASN A 427 -17.72 25.30 -10.16
CA ASN A 427 -16.51 24.55 -9.95
C ASN A 427 -15.22 25.39 -10.01
N ALA A 428 -14.36 25.21 -9.01
CA ALA A 428 -13.02 25.77 -9.01
C ALA A 428 -12.17 25.17 -10.15
N PRO A 429 -11.33 25.98 -10.85
CA PRO A 429 -10.41 25.48 -11.87
C PRO A 429 -9.40 24.50 -11.29
N SER A 430 -8.72 23.74 -12.17
CA SER A 430 -7.61 22.88 -11.77
C SER A 430 -6.42 23.71 -11.34
N HIS A 431 -5.76 23.33 -10.26
CA HIS A 431 -4.58 24.01 -9.72
C HIS A 431 -3.29 23.32 -10.19
N THR A 432 -2.22 24.11 -10.40
CA THR A 432 -0.88 23.59 -10.77
C THR A 432 -0.36 22.54 -9.81
N ARG A 433 -0.68 22.65 -8.51
CA ARG A 433 -0.37 21.67 -7.47
C ARG A 433 -0.94 20.28 -7.78
N GLU A 434 -2.18 20.19 -8.27
CA GLU A 434 -2.86 18.93 -8.61
C GLU A 434 -2.16 18.24 -9.78
N HIS A 435 -1.81 18.98 -10.81
CA HIS A 435 -1.07 18.46 -11.98
C HIS A 435 0.32 17.97 -11.59
N LEU A 436 1.06 18.74 -10.80
CA LEU A 436 2.39 18.36 -10.31
C LEU A 436 2.32 17.06 -9.49
N LEU A 437 1.32 16.94 -8.64
CA LEU A 437 1.11 15.74 -7.83
C LEU A 437 0.90 14.50 -8.70
N LEU A 438 0.09 14.60 -9.77
CA LEU A 438 -0.19 13.49 -10.67
C LEU A 438 1.02 13.13 -11.54
N ILE A 439 1.78 14.10 -12.03
CA ILE A 439 3.06 13.86 -12.73
C ILE A 439 4.02 13.07 -11.86
N LEU A 440 4.21 13.49 -10.60
CA LEU A 440 5.12 12.82 -9.67
C LEU A 440 4.69 11.38 -9.31
N HIS A 441 3.42 11.04 -9.44
CA HIS A 441 2.97 9.64 -9.33
C HIS A 441 3.26 8.83 -10.59
N LEU A 442 3.02 9.42 -11.78
CA LEU A 442 3.17 8.70 -13.04
C LEU A 442 4.63 8.49 -13.46
N LEU A 443 5.49 9.49 -13.21
CA LEU A 443 6.88 9.44 -13.62
C LEU A 443 7.64 8.17 -13.19
N PRO A 444 7.50 7.67 -11.95
CA PRO A 444 8.18 6.43 -11.55
C PRO A 444 7.52 5.14 -12.08
N ILE A 445 6.32 5.21 -12.69
CA ILE A 445 5.57 4.04 -13.18
C ILE A 445 5.89 3.78 -14.66
N ALA A 446 6.18 4.83 -15.41
CA ALA A 446 6.55 4.77 -16.82
C ALA A 446 8.02 4.36 -16.97
#